data_e92b1947df0dcb4968d57fd3eaa7ec22
#
_entry.id   e92b1947df0dcb4968d57fd3eaa7ec22
#
_cell.length_a   1.000
_cell.length_b   1.000
_cell.length_c   1.000
_cell.angle_alpha   90.00
_cell.angle_beta   90.00
_cell.angle_gamma   90.00
#
_symmetry.space_group_name_H-M   'P 1'
#
loop_
_entity.id
_entity.type
_entity.pdbx_description
1 polymer ?
#
loop_
_entity_poly.entity_id
_entity_poly.type
_entity_poly.pdbx_seq_one_letter_code
_entity_poly.pdbx_strand_id
1 'polypeptide(L)'
;MHRSLIASIAMASLATPLLAAGAEPWPWKAKTPVDPALATLSHVDDVTAAIDDSILTILVKAVAPAAGYSEFTLTPRLGDPDDRIFAFDARGRAPQEVASQVLTPVSLALSYADAPLSKLDRIEVYANDNCMAYSVKDKKPTECVSKAMPQKPGALP
;
A
#
# COMPACT_ATOMS: atom_id res chain seq x y z
N MET A 1 29.10 24.16 59.51
CA MET A 1 28.96 22.85 58.80
C MET A 1 27.66 22.88 58.02
N HIS A 2 27.71 23.23 56.72
CA HIS A 2 26.52 23.26 55.84
C HIS A 2 26.63 22.08 54.87
N ARG A 3 25.72 21.12 54.95
CA ARG A 3 25.58 20.03 53.99
C ARG A 3 24.58 20.41 52.92
N SER A 4 25.06 20.68 51.73
CA SER A 4 24.22 20.85 50.53
C SER A 4 23.80 19.50 50.00
N LEU A 5 22.48 19.25 49.96
CA LEU A 5 21.89 18.10 49.28
C LEU A 5 21.64 18.48 47.82
N ILE A 6 22.33 17.86 46.89
CA ILE A 6 22.09 17.95 45.46
C ILE A 6 21.07 16.89 45.08
N ALA A 7 19.87 17.31 44.73
CA ALA A 7 18.84 16.42 44.21
C ALA A 7 19.07 16.21 42.70
N SER A 8 19.47 15.01 42.31
CA SER A 8 19.58 14.60 40.91
C SER A 8 18.17 14.24 40.37
N ILE A 9 17.66 15.03 39.44
CA ILE A 9 16.44 14.73 38.71
C ILE A 9 16.80 13.82 37.53
N ALA A 10 16.43 12.54 37.62
CA ALA A 10 16.53 11.58 36.52
C ALA A 10 15.37 11.83 35.55
N MET A 11 15.66 12.38 34.36
CA MET A 11 14.71 12.43 33.24
C MET A 11 14.58 11.04 32.64
N ALA A 12 13.47 10.38 32.90
CA ALA A 12 13.09 9.15 32.22
C ALA A 12 12.56 9.51 30.82
N SER A 13 13.35 9.25 29.78
CA SER A 13 12.91 9.33 28.40
C SER A 13 11.94 8.19 28.12
N LEU A 14 10.66 8.49 28.01
CA LEU A 14 9.64 7.58 27.51
C LEU A 14 9.85 7.42 25.99
N ALA A 15 10.61 6.42 25.60
CA ALA A 15 10.64 5.94 24.23
C ALA A 15 9.29 5.26 23.96
N THR A 16 8.37 5.96 23.25
CA THR A 16 7.18 5.34 22.71
C THR A 16 7.62 4.31 21.66
N PRO A 17 7.26 3.01 21.79
CA PRO A 17 7.50 2.07 20.72
C PRO A 17 6.66 2.50 19.51
N LEU A 18 7.32 2.82 18.37
CA LEU A 18 6.65 2.81 17.09
C LEU A 18 6.11 1.38 16.92
N LEU A 19 4.81 1.22 17.00
CA LEU A 19 4.14 0.00 16.57
C LEU A 19 4.45 -0.11 15.07
N ALA A 20 5.44 -0.95 14.74
CA ALA A 20 5.63 -1.41 13.39
C ALA A 20 4.31 -2.07 12.99
N ALA A 21 3.57 -1.46 12.07
CA ALA A 21 2.44 -2.13 11.44
C ALA A 21 2.98 -3.43 10.88
N GLY A 22 2.52 -4.57 11.41
CA GLY A 22 2.99 -5.88 11.00
C GLY A 22 2.77 -6.05 9.49
N ALA A 23 3.67 -6.78 8.83
CA ALA A 23 3.49 -7.09 7.43
C ALA A 23 2.20 -7.91 7.23
N GLU A 24 1.41 -7.53 6.23
CA GLU A 24 0.19 -8.25 5.87
C GLU A 24 0.54 -9.55 5.11
N PRO A 25 -0.31 -10.58 5.16
CA PRO A 25 -0.12 -11.76 4.34
C PRO A 25 -0.28 -11.39 2.86
N TRP A 26 0.46 -12.08 1.96
CA TRP A 26 0.35 -11.86 0.53
C TRP A 26 -1.10 -12.07 0.06
N PRO A 27 -1.74 -11.10 -0.65
CA PRO A 27 -3.19 -11.09 -0.89
C PRO A 27 -3.72 -12.34 -1.60
N TRP A 28 -3.00 -12.85 -2.62
CA TRP A 28 -3.38 -14.09 -3.30
C TRP A 28 -3.29 -15.33 -2.40
N LYS A 29 -2.45 -15.30 -1.39
CA LYS A 29 -2.33 -16.37 -0.40
C LYS A 29 -3.41 -16.27 0.68
N ALA A 30 -3.73 -15.07 1.11
CA ALA A 30 -4.75 -14.81 2.13
C ALA A 30 -6.18 -15.03 1.61
N LYS A 31 -6.40 -14.91 0.28
CA LYS A 31 -7.73 -15.03 -0.36
C LYS A 31 -8.80 -14.16 0.31
N THR A 32 -8.42 -12.93 0.64
CA THR A 32 -9.34 -11.97 1.28
C THR A 32 -10.26 -11.36 0.22
N PRO A 33 -11.59 -11.38 0.43
CA PRO A 33 -12.52 -10.72 -0.47
C PRO A 33 -12.28 -9.21 -0.54
N VAL A 34 -12.50 -8.61 -1.72
CA VAL A 34 -12.47 -7.16 -1.86
C VAL A 34 -13.65 -6.53 -1.12
N ASP A 35 -13.37 -5.61 -0.20
CA ASP A 35 -14.41 -4.83 0.49
C ASP A 35 -15.19 -3.99 -0.54
N PRO A 36 -16.52 -4.18 -0.67
CA PRO A 36 -17.35 -3.43 -1.62
C PRO A 36 -17.40 -1.92 -1.35
N ALA A 37 -17.06 -1.49 -0.15
CA ALA A 37 -17.02 -0.08 0.22
C ALA A 37 -15.76 0.65 -0.27
N LEU A 38 -14.78 -0.07 -0.83
CA LEU A 38 -13.56 0.52 -1.37
C LEU A 38 -13.75 0.93 -2.83
N ALA A 39 -13.55 2.20 -3.12
CA ALA A 39 -13.56 2.75 -4.47
C ALA A 39 -12.15 2.86 -5.04
N THR A 40 -12.00 2.70 -6.36
CA THR A 40 -10.72 2.89 -7.05
C THR A 40 -10.33 4.37 -7.03
N LEU A 41 -9.06 4.66 -6.77
CA LEU A 41 -8.52 6.02 -6.81
C LEU A 41 -8.48 6.57 -8.24
N SER A 42 -8.38 7.91 -8.39
CA SER A 42 -8.37 8.54 -9.71
C SER A 42 -7.11 8.25 -10.48
N HIS A 43 -5.96 8.48 -9.87
CA HIS A 43 -4.67 8.47 -10.56
C HIS A 43 -3.57 7.89 -9.68
N VAL A 44 -2.57 7.25 -10.28
CA VAL A 44 -1.33 6.83 -9.62
C VAL A 44 -0.18 7.66 -10.18
N ASP A 45 0.52 8.38 -9.32
CA ASP A 45 1.64 9.24 -9.71
C ASP A 45 2.98 8.50 -9.72
N ASP A 46 3.16 7.56 -8.75
CA ASP A 46 4.43 6.86 -8.58
C ASP A 46 4.22 5.51 -7.88
N VAL A 47 5.02 4.52 -8.26
CA VAL A 47 5.10 3.21 -7.63
C VAL A 47 6.55 2.84 -7.44
N THR A 48 6.91 2.48 -6.22
CA THR A 48 8.22 1.89 -5.91
C THR A 48 8.05 0.67 -5.02
N ALA A 49 9.02 -0.22 -5.06
CA ALA A 49 9.04 -1.40 -4.21
C ALA A 49 10.43 -1.67 -3.65
N ALA A 50 10.47 -2.12 -2.42
CA ALA A 50 11.67 -2.56 -1.73
C ALA A 50 11.47 -3.94 -1.12
N ILE A 51 12.54 -4.72 -1.05
CA ILE A 51 12.55 -6.02 -0.39
C ILE A 51 13.57 -5.95 0.74
N ASP A 52 13.11 -6.23 1.96
CA ASP A 52 13.93 -6.30 3.15
C ASP A 52 13.51 -7.52 3.98
N ASP A 53 14.47 -8.35 4.38
CA ASP A 53 14.25 -9.57 5.17
C ASP A 53 13.05 -10.43 4.74
N SER A 54 12.89 -10.62 3.42
CA SER A 54 11.77 -11.36 2.81
C SER A 54 10.40 -10.67 2.90
N ILE A 55 10.35 -9.41 3.32
CA ILE A 55 9.17 -8.57 3.29
C ILE A 55 9.22 -7.68 2.05
N LEU A 56 8.14 -7.72 1.26
CA LEU A 56 7.94 -6.81 0.14
C LEU A 56 7.20 -5.57 0.63
N THR A 57 7.80 -4.40 0.51
CA THR A 57 7.14 -3.13 0.78
C THR A 57 6.87 -2.41 -0.53
N ILE A 58 5.62 -2.06 -0.78
CA ILE A 58 5.16 -1.29 -1.95
C ILE A 58 4.77 0.11 -1.47
N LEU A 59 5.37 1.12 -2.08
CA LEU A 59 5.04 2.52 -1.84
C LEU A 59 4.35 3.07 -3.08
N VAL A 60 3.18 3.67 -2.88
CA VAL A 60 2.38 4.24 -3.97
C VAL A 60 2.04 5.69 -3.63
N LYS A 61 2.27 6.60 -4.57
CA LYS A 61 1.70 7.94 -4.55
C LYS A 61 0.53 7.97 -5.51
N ALA A 62 -0.61 8.42 -5.05
CA ALA A 62 -1.84 8.41 -5.81
C ALA A 62 -2.69 9.65 -5.51
N VAL A 63 -3.78 9.80 -6.23
CA VAL A 63 -4.73 10.89 -6.08
C VAL A 63 -6.13 10.32 -5.86
N ALA A 64 -6.75 10.70 -4.75
CA ALA A 64 -8.14 10.42 -4.48
C ALA A 64 -9.06 11.41 -5.22
N PRO A 65 -10.25 11.00 -5.70
CA PRO A 65 -11.15 11.86 -6.49
C PRO A 65 -11.81 12.96 -5.66
N ALA A 66 -11.78 12.85 -4.34
CA ALA A 66 -12.36 13.84 -3.42
C ALA A 66 -11.60 13.86 -2.09
N ALA A 67 -11.82 14.88 -1.30
CA ALA A 67 -11.38 14.92 0.08
C ALA A 67 -12.12 13.88 0.95
N GLY A 68 -11.53 13.50 2.08
CA GLY A 68 -12.16 12.60 3.05
C GLY A 68 -12.09 11.11 2.73
N TYR A 69 -11.37 10.71 1.68
CA TYR A 69 -11.02 9.30 1.48
C TYR A 69 -10.13 8.79 2.62
N SER A 70 -10.29 7.53 2.99
CA SER A 70 -9.56 6.85 4.07
C SER A 70 -9.30 5.38 3.73
N GLU A 71 -8.65 4.65 4.63
CA GLU A 71 -8.41 3.21 4.53
C GLU A 71 -7.84 2.80 3.16
N PHE A 72 -6.74 3.46 2.76
CA PHE A 72 -6.09 3.18 1.47
C PHE A 72 -5.45 1.80 1.46
N THR A 73 -5.66 1.05 0.38
CA THR A 73 -5.13 -0.29 0.21
C THR A 73 -4.87 -0.64 -1.25
N LEU A 74 -4.14 -1.72 -1.48
CA LEU A 74 -3.95 -2.35 -2.78
C LEU A 74 -4.76 -3.64 -2.83
N THR A 75 -5.69 -3.74 -3.77
CA THR A 75 -6.46 -4.96 -3.98
C THR A 75 -5.95 -5.70 -5.21
N PRO A 76 -5.69 -7.03 -5.12
CA PRO A 76 -5.15 -7.78 -6.25
C PRO A 76 -6.15 -7.81 -7.41
N ARG A 77 -5.65 -7.80 -8.64
CA ARG A 77 -6.42 -8.04 -9.86
C ARG A 77 -6.46 -9.52 -10.20
N LEU A 78 -7.52 -9.95 -10.89
CA LEU A 78 -7.71 -11.33 -11.33
C LEU A 78 -7.27 -11.55 -12.77
N GLY A 79 -6.91 -12.80 -13.09
CA GLY A 79 -6.68 -13.24 -14.46
C GLY A 79 -5.33 -12.83 -15.01
N ASP A 80 -4.33 -12.64 -14.15
CA ASP A 80 -2.97 -12.49 -14.62
C ASP A 80 -2.43 -13.87 -15.08
N PRO A 81 -2.23 -14.07 -16.38
CA PRO A 81 -1.68 -15.32 -16.89
C PRO A 81 -0.19 -15.46 -16.63
N ASP A 82 0.50 -14.36 -16.33
CA ASP A 82 1.92 -14.35 -16.00
C ASP A 82 2.09 -14.16 -14.50
N ASP A 83 2.42 -15.22 -13.79
CA ASP A 83 2.61 -15.25 -12.34
C ASP A 83 3.83 -14.43 -11.86
N ARG A 84 4.53 -13.75 -12.78
CA ARG A 84 5.63 -12.82 -12.49
C ARG A 84 5.19 -11.38 -12.37
N ILE A 85 3.98 -11.06 -12.85
CA ILE A 85 3.40 -9.71 -12.81
C ILE A 85 2.27 -9.69 -11.81
N PHE A 86 2.44 -8.95 -10.73
CA PHE A 86 1.42 -8.81 -9.72
C PHE A 86 0.73 -7.44 -9.86
N ALA A 87 -0.50 -7.49 -10.31
CA ALA A 87 -1.31 -6.32 -10.62
C ALA A 87 -2.31 -6.03 -9.51
N PHE A 88 -2.40 -4.77 -9.10
CA PHE A 88 -3.27 -4.27 -8.04
C PHE A 88 -4.12 -3.10 -8.52
N ASP A 89 -5.30 -2.93 -7.93
CA ASP A 89 -6.04 -1.67 -7.95
C ASP A 89 -5.71 -0.86 -6.70
N ALA A 90 -5.37 0.42 -6.86
CA ALA A 90 -5.27 1.36 -5.74
C ALA A 90 -6.66 1.78 -5.32
N ARG A 91 -7.05 1.50 -4.09
CA ARG A 91 -8.39 1.76 -3.57
C ARG A 91 -8.35 2.50 -2.25
N GLY A 92 -9.47 3.16 -1.94
CA GLY A 92 -9.70 3.81 -0.66
C GLY A 92 -11.19 3.84 -0.34
N ARG A 93 -11.53 3.94 0.91
CA ARG A 93 -12.91 4.10 1.36
C ARG A 93 -13.37 5.52 1.06
N ALA A 94 -14.41 5.64 0.24
CA ALA A 94 -15.03 6.91 -0.05
C ALA A 94 -15.70 7.50 1.21
N PRO A 95 -15.73 8.84 1.37
CA PRO A 95 -16.46 9.48 2.44
C PRO A 95 -17.96 9.16 2.34
N GLN A 96 -18.61 8.95 3.47
CA GLN A 96 -20.05 8.67 3.51
C GLN A 96 -20.90 9.94 3.37
N GLU A 97 -20.33 11.08 3.69
CA GLU A 97 -20.97 12.39 3.57
C GLU A 97 -20.56 13.09 2.27
N VAL A 98 -21.31 14.12 1.90
CA VAL A 98 -20.96 14.95 0.75
C VAL A 98 -19.59 15.59 0.98
N ALA A 99 -18.62 15.22 0.18
CA ALA A 99 -17.27 15.72 0.25
C ALA A 99 -16.96 16.68 -0.89
N SER A 100 -16.01 17.58 -0.65
CA SER A 100 -15.49 18.46 -1.69
C SER A 100 -14.82 17.65 -2.79
N GLN A 101 -15.19 17.92 -4.06
CA GLN A 101 -14.63 17.29 -5.26
C GLN A 101 -13.22 17.85 -5.57
N VAL A 102 -12.35 17.83 -4.58
CA VAL A 102 -10.96 18.30 -4.70
C VAL A 102 -10.06 17.09 -4.79
N LEU A 103 -9.33 16.97 -5.90
CA LEU A 103 -8.31 15.95 -6.07
C LEU A 103 -7.30 16.03 -4.94
N THR A 104 -7.17 14.94 -4.18
CA THR A 104 -6.39 14.92 -2.95
C THR A 104 -5.22 13.93 -3.07
N PRO A 105 -3.96 14.40 -3.03
CA PRO A 105 -2.80 13.53 -3.01
C PRO A 105 -2.80 12.63 -1.77
N VAL A 106 -2.50 11.35 -1.98
CA VAL A 106 -2.43 10.32 -0.93
C VAL A 106 -1.19 9.45 -1.12
N SER A 107 -0.71 8.87 -0.03
CA SER A 107 0.41 7.93 -0.06
C SER A 107 0.01 6.65 0.66
N LEU A 108 0.32 5.53 0.01
CA LEU A 108 0.12 4.19 0.56
C LEU A 108 1.49 3.56 0.80
N ALA A 109 1.66 2.92 1.95
CA ALA A 109 2.83 2.12 2.27
C ALA A 109 2.33 0.77 2.79
N LEU A 110 2.46 -0.27 1.98
CA LEU A 110 1.96 -1.61 2.27
C LEU A 110 3.11 -2.60 2.28
N SER A 111 3.20 -3.39 3.34
CA SER A 111 4.23 -4.41 3.50
C SER A 111 3.57 -5.79 3.52
N TYR A 112 4.10 -6.70 2.72
CA TYR A 112 3.60 -8.05 2.58
C TYR A 112 4.64 -9.07 2.99
N ALA A 113 4.26 -9.96 3.90
CA ALA A 113 4.98 -11.20 4.19
C ALA A 113 4.63 -12.27 3.16
N ASP A 114 5.51 -13.26 3.01
CA ASP A 114 5.27 -14.43 2.16
C ASP A 114 5.00 -14.12 0.67
N ALA A 115 5.35 -12.93 0.19
CA ALA A 115 5.32 -12.63 -1.23
C ALA A 115 6.24 -13.60 -2.01
N PRO A 116 5.84 -14.06 -3.21
CA PRO A 116 6.65 -15.01 -4.01
C PRO A 116 7.83 -14.31 -4.69
N LEU A 117 8.77 -13.80 -3.92
CA LEU A 117 9.86 -12.92 -4.37
C LEU A 117 10.70 -13.51 -5.50
N SER A 118 10.85 -14.85 -5.55
CA SER A 118 11.59 -15.54 -6.62
C SER A 118 10.89 -15.49 -7.98
N LYS A 119 9.58 -15.26 -8.00
CA LYS A 119 8.76 -15.14 -9.20
C LYS A 119 8.39 -13.69 -9.54
N LEU A 120 8.63 -12.75 -8.62
CA LEU A 120 8.18 -11.39 -8.74
C LEU A 120 9.15 -10.56 -9.61
N ASP A 121 8.78 -10.32 -10.85
CA ASP A 121 9.53 -9.45 -11.75
C ASP A 121 8.98 -8.00 -11.72
N ARG A 122 7.67 -7.84 -11.61
CA ARG A 122 7.00 -6.54 -11.77
C ARG A 122 5.79 -6.39 -10.86
N ILE A 123 5.59 -5.18 -10.40
CA ILE A 123 4.38 -4.74 -9.72
C ILE A 123 3.71 -3.69 -10.60
N GLU A 124 2.42 -3.82 -10.82
CA GLU A 124 1.60 -2.87 -11.54
C GLU A 124 0.47 -2.37 -10.63
N VAL A 125 0.27 -1.07 -10.57
CA VAL A 125 -0.78 -0.43 -9.77
C VAL A 125 -1.66 0.39 -10.68
N TYR A 126 -2.93 0.06 -10.67
CA TYR A 126 -3.97 0.65 -11.51
C TYR A 126 -4.84 1.62 -10.71
N ALA A 127 -5.20 2.71 -11.32
CA ALA A 127 -6.24 3.63 -10.91
C ALA A 127 -7.29 3.76 -12.02
N ASN A 128 -8.26 4.66 -11.88
CA ASN A 128 -9.28 4.87 -12.92
C ASN A 128 -8.69 5.39 -14.22
N ASP A 129 -7.73 6.33 -14.12
CA ASP A 129 -7.25 7.09 -15.28
C ASP A 129 -5.94 6.53 -15.85
N ASN A 130 -5.17 5.80 -15.05
CA ASN A 130 -3.85 5.32 -15.46
C ASN A 130 -3.41 4.05 -14.73
N CYS A 131 -2.23 3.61 -15.12
CA CYS A 131 -1.45 2.58 -14.43
C CYS A 131 0.01 2.99 -14.35
N MET A 132 0.64 2.69 -13.24
CA MET A 132 2.09 2.79 -13.04
C MET A 132 2.67 1.44 -12.68
N ALA A 133 3.86 1.15 -13.19
CA ALA A 133 4.54 -0.11 -12.93
C ALA A 133 5.98 0.08 -12.47
N TYR A 134 6.45 -0.88 -11.67
CA TYR A 134 7.80 -0.92 -11.15
C TYR A 134 8.42 -2.31 -11.37
N SER A 135 9.57 -2.36 -12.03
CA SER A 135 10.37 -3.57 -12.14
C SER A 135 11.14 -3.79 -10.84
N VAL A 136 10.79 -4.86 -10.13
CA VAL A 136 11.48 -5.23 -8.88
C VAL A 136 12.91 -5.70 -9.16
N LYS A 137 13.10 -6.38 -10.29
CA LYS A 137 14.40 -6.87 -10.74
C LYS A 137 15.36 -5.73 -11.10
N ASP A 138 14.89 -4.79 -11.93
CA ASP A 138 15.73 -3.69 -12.44
C ASP A 138 15.71 -2.46 -11.52
N LYS A 139 14.87 -2.47 -10.50
CA LYS A 139 14.68 -1.38 -9.52
C LYS A 139 14.38 -0.04 -10.18
N LYS A 140 13.47 -0.03 -11.15
CA LYS A 140 13.10 1.18 -11.91
C LYS A 140 11.64 1.15 -12.35
N PRO A 141 11.04 2.33 -12.62
CA PRO A 141 9.75 2.42 -13.26
C PRO A 141 9.76 1.72 -14.63
N THR A 142 8.62 1.16 -15.01
CA THR A 142 8.41 0.46 -16.29
C THR A 142 6.97 0.63 -16.75
N GLU A 143 6.61 0.03 -17.89
CA GLU A 143 5.26 0.10 -18.44
C GLU A 143 4.38 -1.02 -17.87
N CYS A 144 3.07 -0.75 -17.76
CA CYS A 144 2.07 -1.76 -17.46
C CYS A 144 1.80 -2.63 -18.69
N VAL A 145 1.79 -3.93 -18.51
CA VAL A 145 1.55 -4.90 -19.59
C VAL A 145 0.57 -5.99 -19.21
N SER A 146 0.17 -6.07 -17.93
CA SER A 146 -0.78 -7.09 -17.46
C SER A 146 -2.15 -6.92 -18.11
N LYS A 147 -2.79 -8.05 -18.40
CA LYS A 147 -4.18 -8.14 -18.84
C LYS A 147 -5.14 -8.50 -17.69
N ALA A 148 -4.64 -8.46 -16.46
CA ALA A 148 -5.42 -8.77 -15.29
C ALA A 148 -6.63 -7.85 -15.16
N MET A 149 -7.76 -8.41 -14.77
CA MET A 149 -9.02 -7.69 -14.64
C MET A 149 -9.25 -7.22 -13.20
N PRO A 150 -9.89 -6.05 -13.00
CA PRO A 150 -10.26 -5.62 -11.66
C PRO A 150 -11.23 -6.63 -11.03
N GLN A 151 -11.04 -6.91 -9.75
CA GLN A 151 -11.96 -7.76 -9.00
C GLN A 151 -13.30 -7.06 -8.79
N LYS A 152 -14.37 -7.81 -8.91
CA LYS A 152 -15.70 -7.36 -8.48
C LYS A 152 -15.75 -7.31 -6.93
N PRO A 153 -16.54 -6.39 -6.36
CA PRO A 153 -16.79 -6.38 -4.92
C PRO A 153 -17.23 -7.75 -4.41
N GLY A 154 -16.64 -8.19 -3.29
CA GLY A 154 -16.91 -9.50 -2.69
C GLY A 154 -16.26 -10.70 -3.37
N ALA A 155 -15.56 -10.53 -4.49
CA ALA A 155 -14.81 -11.61 -5.12
C ALA A 155 -13.52 -11.94 -4.35
N LEU A 156 -13.11 -13.20 -4.41
CA LEU A 156 -11.79 -13.65 -3.90
C LEU A 156 -10.74 -13.52 -5.01
N PRO A 157 -9.48 -13.27 -4.67
CA PRO A 157 -8.36 -13.30 -5.60
C PRO A 157 -8.05 -14.70 -6.11
#